data_78d16b53391762d75989228210f3f045
#
_entry.id   78d16b53391762d75989228210f3f045
#
_cell.length_a   1.000
_cell.length_b   1.000
_cell.length_c   1.000
_cell.angle_alpha   90.00
_cell.angle_beta   90.00
_cell.angle_gamma   90.00
#
_symmetry.space_group_name_H-M   'P 1'
#
loop_
_entity.id
_entity.type
_entity.pdbx_description
1 polymer ?
#
loop_
_entity_poly.entity_id
_entity_poly.type
_entity_poly.pdbx_seq_one_letter_code
_entity_poly.pdbx_strand_id
1 'polypeptide(L)'
;MPEHISKAMKEITEEEPVETVAEEPAASAEDPNAAFAPEEEEEEVYDGEPVSPEDAARIETEVVEAIKTVFDPEIPVNIYELGLIYDVDVHPGSVVAVRMTLTSPNCPAAQSLPEEVKQKSASVDGVEEARVKVVWDPPWGPEMMSEAAQLELNLM
;
A
#
# COMPACT_ATOMS: atom_id res chain seq x y z
N MET A 1 39.05 -49.81 33.45
CA MET A 1 38.12 -49.76 33.26
C MET A 1 37.42 -48.60 32.92
N PRO A 2 37.55 -47.59 33.34
CA PRO A 2 36.80 -46.40 33.05
C PRO A 2 36.96 -45.89 31.67
N GLU A 3 37.92 -46.30 31.03
CA GLU A 3 38.09 -45.79 29.78
C GLU A 3 36.98 -46.07 28.91
N HIS A 4 36.26 -47.02 29.12
CA HIS A 4 35.25 -47.29 28.25
C HIS A 4 34.29 -46.23 28.21
N ILE A 5 34.01 -45.64 29.19
CA ILE A 5 33.05 -44.69 29.35
C ILE A 5 33.30 -43.54 28.48
N SER A 6 34.44 -43.15 28.39
CA SER A 6 34.73 -42.02 27.69
C SER A 6 34.42 -42.18 26.26
N LYS A 7 34.51 -43.31 25.72
CA LYS A 7 34.22 -43.45 24.44
C LYS A 7 32.84 -43.23 24.15
N ALA A 8 32.00 -43.59 24.92
CA ALA A 8 30.64 -43.50 24.70
C ALA A 8 30.22 -42.11 24.45
N MET A 9 30.82 -41.24 25.10
CA MET A 9 30.41 -39.98 24.99
C MET A 9 30.64 -39.41 23.67
N LYS A 10 31.58 -39.73 23.04
CA LYS A 10 31.81 -39.17 21.89
C LYS A 10 30.84 -39.30 20.90
N GLU A 11 30.22 -40.30 20.79
CA GLU A 11 29.34 -40.49 19.83
C GLU A 11 28.27 -39.58 19.75
N ILE A 12 27.88 -39.07 20.68
CA ILE A 12 26.81 -38.30 20.74
C ILE A 12 26.87 -37.19 19.92
N THR A 13 27.88 -36.69 19.76
CA THR A 13 27.89 -35.54 19.17
C THR A 13 27.46 -35.45 17.83
N GLU A 14 27.41 -36.07 17.19
CA GLU A 14 27.13 -35.89 15.96
C GLU A 14 25.99 -35.56 15.51
N GLU A 15 25.36 -35.26 15.46
CA GLU A 15 24.30 -35.08 15.02
C GLU A 15 24.02 -33.96 14.49
N GLU A 16 23.78 -33.44 14.22
CA GLU A 16 23.52 -32.57 13.78
C GLU A 16 22.93 -32.30 12.91
N PRO A 17 22.69 -32.02 12.48
CA PRO A 17 22.26 -31.72 11.74
C PRO A 17 21.53 -31.25 11.01
N VAL A 18 21.20 -31.03 10.79
CA VAL A 18 20.65 -30.65 10.26
C VAL A 18 20.05 -30.11 9.45
N GLU A 19 19.77 -29.91 9.20
CA GLU A 19 19.26 -29.48 8.61
C GLU A 19 18.64 -29.24 7.91
N THR A 20 18.46 -29.18 7.72
CA THR A 20 17.92 -29.10 7.16
C THR A 20 17.22 -28.49 6.52
N VAL A 21 16.85 -28.11 6.50
CA VAL A 21 16.32 -27.46 6.06
C VAL A 21 15.73 -27.19 5.07
N ALA A 22 15.65 -27.20 4.71
CA ALA A 22 15.30 -26.95 3.87
C ALA A 22 14.38 -26.87 3.16
N GLU A 23 13.95 -26.87 2.99
CA GLU A 23 13.23 -26.95 2.37
C GLU A 23 12.53 -26.24 1.94
N GLU A 24 12.30 -25.75 1.69
CA GLU A 24 11.70 -25.14 1.25
C GLU A 24 10.96 -25.30 0.45
N PRO A 25 10.56 -25.28 0.31
CA PRO A 25 9.86 -25.54 -0.32
C PRO A 25 9.23 -24.91 -1.20
N ALA A 26 9.26 -24.64 -1.24
CA ALA A 26 8.97 -24.08 -1.97
C ALA A 26 7.97 -24.08 -2.68
N ALA A 27 7.76 -24.39 -2.67
CA ALA A 27 7.01 -24.54 -3.24
C ALA A 27 6.19 -23.89 -3.68
N SER A 28 5.93 -23.93 -3.43
CA SER A 28 5.38 -23.38 -3.64
C SER A 28 4.84 -22.79 -4.55
N ALA A 29 4.99 -22.75 -4.66
CA ALA A 29 4.83 -22.24 -5.62
C ALA A 29 3.62 -22.04 -6.23
N GLU A 30 2.89 -22.70 -6.27
CA GLU A 30 1.78 -22.52 -6.85
C GLU A 30 0.85 -21.69 -6.20
N ASP A 31 1.12 -21.01 -5.23
CA ASP A 31 0.22 -20.14 -4.53
C ASP A 31 -0.30 -19.13 -5.54
N PRO A 32 -1.54 -19.20 -5.92
CA PRO A 32 -2.09 -18.27 -6.86
C PRO A 32 -2.05 -16.87 -6.32
N ASN A 33 -1.89 -16.77 -5.02
CA ASN A 33 -1.83 -15.49 -4.39
C ASN A 33 -0.43 -14.92 -4.48
N ALA A 34 0.52 -15.70 -4.95
CA ALA A 34 1.87 -15.23 -5.06
C ALA A 34 1.97 -14.08 -6.05
N ALA A 35 0.98 -13.94 -6.90
CA ALA A 35 0.98 -12.85 -7.85
C ALA A 35 0.82 -11.53 -7.13
N PHE A 36 0.38 -11.57 -5.88
CA PHE A 36 0.23 -10.35 -5.13
C PHE A 36 1.35 -10.23 -4.12
N ALA A 37 2.52 -10.65 -4.47
CA ALA A 37 3.65 -10.41 -3.61
C ALA A 37 3.70 -8.92 -3.36
N PRO A 38 3.96 -8.50 -2.15
CA PRO A 38 4.01 -7.09 -1.86
C PRO A 38 5.05 -6.49 -2.79
N GLU A 39 4.63 -5.51 -3.54
CA GLU A 39 5.56 -4.82 -4.38
C GLU A 39 6.56 -4.23 -3.44
N GLU A 40 7.82 -4.56 -3.65
CA GLU A 40 8.85 -4.01 -2.82
C GLU A 40 8.68 -2.52 -2.87
N GLU A 41 8.46 -1.91 -1.75
CA GLU A 41 8.31 -0.49 -1.70
C GLU A 41 9.65 0.08 -2.08
N GLU A 42 9.76 0.50 -3.33
CA GLU A 42 10.96 1.17 -3.75
C GLU A 42 10.96 2.46 -2.95
N GLU A 43 12.00 2.68 -2.19
CA GLU A 43 12.10 3.91 -1.43
C GLU A 43 12.15 5.03 -2.43
N GLU A 44 11.06 5.74 -2.54
CA GLU A 44 11.01 6.87 -3.44
C GLU A 44 11.90 7.98 -2.86
N VAL A 45 12.82 8.42 -3.65
CA VAL A 45 13.73 9.47 -3.24
C VAL A 45 13.08 10.82 -3.51
N TYR A 46 13.05 11.66 -2.53
CA TYR A 46 12.50 12.99 -2.65
C TYR A 46 13.64 14.00 -2.44
N ASP A 47 14.09 14.58 -3.57
CA ASP A 47 15.20 15.51 -3.53
C ASP A 47 14.65 16.91 -3.58
N GLY A 48 14.42 17.54 -2.55
CA GLY A 48 13.90 18.90 -2.57
C GLY A 48 14.04 19.57 -1.23
N GLU A 49 13.64 20.83 -1.17
CA GLU A 49 13.68 21.53 0.09
C GLU A 49 12.57 21.03 1.00
N PRO A 50 12.85 20.94 2.28
CA PRO A 50 11.83 20.51 3.23
C PRO A 50 10.63 21.45 3.20
N VAL A 51 9.44 20.89 3.31
CA VAL A 51 8.21 21.67 3.39
C VAL A 51 7.92 21.93 4.85
N SER A 52 7.53 23.14 5.20
CA SER A 52 7.19 23.42 6.59
C SER A 52 5.98 22.60 7.03
N PRO A 53 5.89 22.25 8.31
CA PRO A 53 4.73 21.49 8.79
C PRO A 53 3.40 22.19 8.51
N GLU A 54 3.38 23.51 8.54
CA GLU A 54 2.16 24.27 8.29
C GLU A 54 1.76 24.17 6.82
N ASP A 55 2.73 24.30 5.91
CA ASP A 55 2.45 24.18 4.50
C ASP A 55 2.08 22.75 4.14
N ALA A 56 2.75 21.78 4.75
CA ALA A 56 2.43 20.38 4.50
C ALA A 56 0.99 20.07 4.90
N ALA A 57 0.56 20.55 6.06
CA ALA A 57 -0.80 20.32 6.53
C ALA A 57 -1.82 21.03 5.63
N ARG A 58 -1.50 22.22 5.16
CA ARG A 58 -2.38 22.94 4.27
C ARG A 58 -2.50 22.21 2.93
N ILE A 59 -1.37 21.82 2.37
CA ILE A 59 -1.36 21.11 1.09
C ILE A 59 -2.12 19.79 1.21
N GLU A 60 -1.89 19.03 2.28
CA GLU A 60 -2.59 17.79 2.49
C GLU A 60 -4.11 18.02 2.50
N THR A 61 -4.57 18.99 3.25
CA THR A 61 -5.99 19.31 3.35
C THR A 61 -6.56 19.71 1.98
N GLU A 62 -5.87 20.57 1.26
CA GLU A 62 -6.33 21.02 -0.05
C GLU A 62 -6.34 19.88 -1.08
N VAL A 63 -5.35 18.99 -1.00
CA VAL A 63 -5.31 17.84 -1.89
C VAL A 63 -6.49 16.91 -1.60
N VAL A 64 -6.81 16.67 -0.33
CA VAL A 64 -7.96 15.85 0.03
C VAL A 64 -9.24 16.49 -0.50
N GLU A 65 -9.40 17.81 -0.36
CA GLU A 65 -10.58 18.47 -0.86
C GLU A 65 -10.66 18.38 -2.39
N ALA A 66 -9.52 18.46 -3.08
CA ALA A 66 -9.50 18.31 -4.53
C ALA A 66 -9.88 16.87 -4.94
N ILE A 67 -9.39 15.88 -4.20
CA ILE A 67 -9.72 14.48 -4.47
C ILE A 67 -11.21 14.21 -4.26
N LYS A 68 -11.83 14.90 -3.33
CA LYS A 68 -13.27 14.75 -3.11
C LYS A 68 -14.12 15.19 -4.30
N THR A 69 -13.52 15.81 -5.29
CA THR A 69 -14.25 16.16 -6.51
C THR A 69 -14.17 15.07 -7.56
N VAL A 70 -13.46 13.99 -7.30
CA VAL A 70 -13.33 12.87 -8.24
C VAL A 70 -14.33 11.79 -7.87
N PHE A 71 -15.13 11.37 -8.84
CA PHE A 71 -16.16 10.35 -8.62
C PHE A 71 -15.88 9.14 -9.47
N ASP A 72 -16.22 7.97 -8.94
CA ASP A 72 -16.22 6.74 -9.73
C ASP A 72 -17.39 6.87 -10.70
N PRO A 73 -17.21 6.62 -11.98
CA PRO A 73 -18.29 6.81 -12.96
C PRO A 73 -19.51 5.92 -12.73
N GLU A 74 -19.36 4.85 -11.99
CA GLU A 74 -20.47 3.94 -11.74
C GLU A 74 -21.14 4.15 -10.38
N ILE A 75 -20.53 4.91 -9.49
CA ILE A 75 -21.01 5.08 -8.13
C ILE A 75 -21.15 6.56 -7.83
N PRO A 76 -22.34 7.02 -7.36
CA PRO A 76 -22.57 8.44 -7.15
C PRO A 76 -21.96 8.99 -5.86
N VAL A 77 -20.79 8.55 -5.52
CA VAL A 77 -20.06 8.97 -4.32
C VAL A 77 -18.62 9.23 -4.72
N ASN A 78 -18.01 10.26 -4.17
CA ASN A 78 -16.62 10.55 -4.52
C ASN A 78 -15.68 9.48 -3.98
N ILE A 79 -14.51 9.37 -4.58
CA ILE A 79 -13.59 8.28 -4.26
C ILE A 79 -12.99 8.38 -2.87
N TYR A 80 -12.96 9.57 -2.29
CA TYR A 80 -12.46 9.72 -0.92
C TYR A 80 -13.45 9.10 0.06
N GLU A 81 -14.73 9.40 -0.10
CA GLU A 81 -15.78 8.83 0.76
C GLU A 81 -15.95 7.33 0.51
N LEU A 82 -15.60 6.84 -0.68
CA LEU A 82 -15.62 5.42 -0.96
C LEU A 82 -14.50 4.67 -0.24
N GLY A 83 -13.52 5.39 0.31
CA GLY A 83 -12.42 4.75 0.98
C GLY A 83 -11.32 4.26 0.05
N LEU A 84 -11.25 4.80 -1.15
CA LEU A 84 -10.24 4.40 -2.12
C LEU A 84 -8.89 5.08 -1.90
N ILE A 85 -8.85 6.14 -1.10
CA ILE A 85 -7.61 6.85 -0.81
C ILE A 85 -7.09 6.37 0.53
N TYR A 86 -5.92 5.76 0.51
CA TYR A 86 -5.33 5.20 1.72
C TYR A 86 -4.39 6.17 2.44
N ASP A 87 -3.61 6.92 1.69
CA ASP A 87 -2.68 7.87 2.28
C ASP A 87 -2.46 9.05 1.37
N VAL A 88 -2.22 10.20 1.97
CA VAL A 88 -1.80 11.41 1.25
C VAL A 88 -0.66 12.00 2.06
N ASP A 89 0.54 12.00 1.49
CA ASP A 89 1.73 12.50 2.17
C ASP A 89 2.39 13.62 1.40
N VAL A 90 2.90 14.60 2.11
CA VAL A 90 3.65 15.71 1.49
C VAL A 90 5.12 15.51 1.83
N HIS A 91 5.92 15.41 0.80
CA HIS A 91 7.36 15.14 0.92
C HIS A 91 8.20 16.35 0.55
N PRO A 92 9.50 16.33 0.85
CA PRO A 92 10.40 17.42 0.44
C PRO A 92 10.30 17.70 -1.05
N GLY A 93 10.45 18.95 -1.44
CA GLY A 93 10.28 19.38 -2.81
C GLY A 93 8.83 19.62 -3.18
N SER A 94 7.95 19.66 -2.19
CA SER A 94 6.51 19.84 -2.39
C SER A 94 5.92 18.75 -3.30
N VAL A 95 6.41 17.53 -3.10
CA VAL A 95 5.90 16.37 -3.83
C VAL A 95 4.80 15.74 -2.98
N VAL A 96 3.64 15.54 -3.58
CA VAL A 96 2.53 14.90 -2.89
C VAL A 96 2.46 13.45 -3.38
N ALA A 97 2.50 12.52 -2.46
CA ALA A 97 2.38 11.10 -2.77
C ALA A 97 1.02 10.61 -2.28
N VAL A 98 0.24 10.04 -3.17
CA VAL A 98 -1.09 9.53 -2.85
C VAL A 98 -1.07 8.02 -3.07
N ARG A 99 -1.47 7.28 -2.04
CA ARG A 99 -1.67 5.84 -2.18
C ARG A 99 -3.16 5.59 -2.24
N MET A 100 -3.60 4.89 -3.26
CA MET A 100 -5.01 4.63 -3.44
C MET A 100 -5.22 3.20 -3.91
N THR A 101 -6.46 2.76 -3.86
CA THR A 101 -6.83 1.47 -4.43
C THR A 101 -8.03 1.66 -5.36
N LEU A 102 -8.48 0.58 -5.93
CA LEU A 102 -9.65 0.56 -6.80
C LEU A 102 -10.59 -0.55 -6.33
N THR A 103 -11.86 -0.43 -6.67
CA THR A 103 -12.83 -1.42 -6.23
C THR A 103 -12.62 -2.77 -6.92
N SER A 104 -12.00 -2.77 -8.10
CA SER A 104 -11.73 -4.00 -8.83
C SER A 104 -10.60 -3.75 -9.82
N PRO A 105 -9.69 -4.71 -10.02
CA PRO A 105 -8.61 -4.55 -11.00
C PRO A 105 -9.11 -4.51 -12.43
N ASN A 106 -10.33 -4.99 -12.66
CA ASN A 106 -10.91 -5.01 -13.98
C ASN A 106 -11.89 -3.86 -14.24
N CYS A 107 -11.93 -2.89 -13.35
CA CYS A 107 -12.81 -1.75 -13.49
C CYS A 107 -12.34 -0.89 -14.67
N PRO A 108 -13.23 -0.45 -15.56
CA PRO A 108 -12.83 0.44 -16.65
C PRO A 108 -12.20 1.72 -16.17
N ALA A 109 -12.57 2.16 -14.97
CA ALA A 109 -12.01 3.37 -14.38
C ALA A 109 -10.61 3.16 -13.82
N ALA A 110 -10.10 1.93 -13.82
CA ALA A 110 -8.80 1.61 -13.23
C ALA A 110 -7.65 2.41 -13.87
N GLN A 111 -7.83 2.84 -15.09
CA GLN A 111 -6.80 3.60 -15.77
C GLN A 111 -7.02 5.10 -15.63
N SER A 112 -8.25 5.54 -15.53
CA SER A 112 -8.56 6.97 -15.50
C SER A 112 -8.55 7.57 -14.09
N LEU A 113 -9.02 6.82 -13.10
CA LEU A 113 -9.09 7.37 -11.74
C LEU A 113 -7.74 7.79 -11.16
N PRO A 114 -6.68 6.98 -11.28
CA PRO A 114 -5.39 7.41 -10.76
C PRO A 114 -4.87 8.66 -11.47
N GLU A 115 -5.13 8.77 -12.76
CA GLU A 115 -4.70 9.93 -13.52
C GLU A 115 -5.48 11.18 -13.09
N GLU A 116 -6.78 11.06 -12.85
CA GLU A 116 -7.57 12.16 -12.35
C GLU A 116 -7.10 12.60 -10.96
N VAL A 117 -6.82 11.65 -10.08
CA VAL A 117 -6.30 11.96 -8.75
C VAL A 117 -4.97 12.70 -8.87
N LYS A 118 -4.11 12.26 -9.77
CA LYS A 118 -2.83 12.91 -9.99
C LYS A 118 -3.01 14.34 -10.46
N GLN A 119 -3.88 14.53 -11.44
CA GLN A 119 -4.13 15.88 -11.98
C GLN A 119 -4.74 16.80 -10.93
N LYS A 120 -5.70 16.31 -10.16
CA LYS A 120 -6.33 17.11 -9.11
C LYS A 120 -5.33 17.46 -8.02
N SER A 121 -4.51 16.50 -7.62
CA SER A 121 -3.51 16.75 -6.60
C SER A 121 -2.45 17.76 -7.09
N ALA A 122 -2.04 17.62 -8.32
CA ALA A 122 -1.05 18.54 -8.89
C ALA A 122 -1.58 19.94 -9.09
N SER A 123 -2.88 20.12 -9.16
CA SER A 123 -3.48 21.44 -9.35
C SER A 123 -3.54 22.27 -8.07
N VAL A 124 -3.24 21.67 -6.93
CA VAL A 124 -3.26 22.39 -5.67
C VAL A 124 -2.07 23.35 -5.59
N ASP A 125 -2.33 24.56 -5.09
CA ASP A 125 -1.29 25.53 -4.93
C ASP A 125 -0.21 25.04 -3.98
N GLY A 126 1.02 25.16 -4.41
CA GLY A 126 2.16 24.72 -3.61
C GLY A 126 2.63 23.31 -3.92
N VAL A 127 1.93 22.58 -4.77
CA VAL A 127 2.35 21.23 -5.15
C VAL A 127 3.20 21.32 -6.42
N GLU A 128 4.43 20.85 -6.35
CA GLU A 128 5.32 20.83 -7.51
C GLU A 128 5.12 19.57 -8.33
N GLU A 129 4.85 18.46 -7.67
CA GLU A 129 4.65 17.19 -8.35
C GLU A 129 3.67 16.34 -7.55
N ALA A 130 2.82 15.60 -8.23
CA ALA A 130 1.94 14.64 -7.58
C ALA A 130 2.27 13.25 -8.11
N ARG A 131 2.42 12.30 -7.21
CA ARG A 131 2.68 10.90 -7.56
C ARG A 131 1.55 10.06 -6.97
N VAL A 132 0.95 9.22 -7.79
CA VAL A 132 -0.16 8.36 -7.35
C VAL A 132 0.26 6.92 -7.54
N LYS A 133 0.13 6.13 -6.49
CA LYS A 133 0.43 4.72 -6.53
C LYS A 133 -0.83 3.95 -6.21
N VAL A 134 -1.18 3.01 -7.07
CA VAL A 134 -2.32 2.13 -6.84
C VAL A 134 -1.82 0.89 -6.10
N VAL A 135 -2.41 0.60 -4.97
CA VAL A 135 -2.04 -0.56 -4.16
C VAL A 135 -3.25 -1.46 -3.99
N TRP A 136 -3.02 -2.75 -3.83
CA TRP A 136 -4.07 -3.74 -3.70
C TRP A 136 -4.11 -4.38 -2.31
N ASP A 137 -3.26 -3.92 -1.42
CA ASP A 137 -3.20 -4.40 -0.05
C ASP A 137 -3.20 -3.21 0.92
N PRO A 138 -4.14 -3.14 1.83
CA PRO A 138 -5.23 -4.10 2.02
C PRO A 138 -6.27 -4.00 0.90
N PRO A 139 -7.00 -5.09 0.60
CA PRO A 139 -8.02 -5.04 -0.44
C PRO A 139 -9.18 -4.17 0.01
N TRP A 140 -9.76 -3.45 -0.93
CA TRP A 140 -10.90 -2.59 -0.65
C TRP A 140 -12.15 -3.41 -0.33
N GLY A 141 -12.93 -2.93 0.61
CA GLY A 141 -14.22 -3.50 0.93
C GLY A 141 -15.20 -2.41 1.31
N PRO A 142 -16.50 -2.70 1.26
CA PRO A 142 -17.53 -1.71 1.58
C PRO A 142 -17.41 -1.12 2.98
N GLU A 143 -16.78 -1.85 3.89
CA GLU A 143 -16.57 -1.35 5.25
C GLU A 143 -15.58 -0.20 5.30
N MET A 144 -14.85 0.06 4.23
CA MET A 144 -13.91 1.17 4.16
C MET A 144 -14.59 2.48 3.77
N MET A 145 -15.84 2.42 3.34
CA MET A 145 -16.59 3.60 3.00
C MET A 145 -16.91 4.43 4.24
N SER A 146 -17.00 5.73 4.07
CA SER A 146 -17.47 6.59 5.14
C SER A 146 -18.93 6.28 5.42
N GLU A 147 -19.40 6.69 6.60
CA GLU A 147 -20.78 6.47 6.95
C GLU A 147 -21.69 7.17 5.96
N ALA A 148 -21.33 8.36 5.52
CA ALA A 148 -22.12 9.11 4.54
C ALA A 148 -22.23 8.34 3.23
N ALA A 149 -21.14 7.73 2.77
CA ALA A 149 -21.15 6.96 1.54
C ALA A 149 -22.03 5.70 1.67
N GLN A 150 -21.94 5.04 2.82
CA GLN A 150 -22.76 3.86 3.05
C GLN A 150 -24.25 4.20 3.06
N LEU A 151 -24.61 5.33 3.62
CA LEU A 151 -26.00 5.79 3.64
C LEU A 151 -26.46 6.13 2.23
N GLU A 152 -25.62 6.81 1.45
CA GLU A 152 -25.96 7.20 0.11
C GLU A 152 -26.24 5.99 -0.76
N LEU A 153 -25.51 4.91 -0.54
CA LEU A 153 -25.65 3.68 -1.31
C LEU A 153 -26.62 2.68 -0.67
N ASN A 154 -27.27 3.09 0.43
CA ASN A 154 -28.22 2.24 1.14
C ASN A 154 -27.61 0.91 1.62
N LEU A 155 -26.38 0.99 2.11
CA LEU A 155 -25.68 -0.19 2.61
C LEU A 155 -25.79 -0.34 4.13
N MET A 156 -26.53 0.52 4.78
CA MET A 156 -26.74 0.46 6.23
C MET A 156 -28.18 0.13 6.54
#